data_963ab56938da65709501afc22ca278e6
#
_entry.id   963ab56938da65709501afc22ca278e6
#
_cell.length_a   1.000
_cell.length_b   1.000
_cell.length_c   1.000
_cell.angle_alpha   90.00
_cell.angle_beta   90.00
_cell.angle_gamma   90.00
#
_symmetry.space_group_name_H-M   'P 1'
#
loop_
_entity.id
_entity.type
_entity.pdbx_description
1 polymer ?
#
loop_
_entity_poly.entity_id
_entity_poly.type
_entity_poly.pdbx_seq_one_letter_code
_entity_poly.pdbx_strand_id
1 'polypeptide(L)'
;LFTFSNNVGKITTERPDFGGGRGGGRQRPQGDTSARGPRRGRMGAGMMGRGNNAQYVDLANKKYEQVFSTFGDNKKTYYTEEDFIVTADTKPSDKTKKIAGYTCKKATIQLKDDTYTVWYTTDLPFSFSPVNGLLPANNAVVLSAEGSNRAFTAKSVSLKPVTDTELGLPAGAEKVSQEEMRNIRRTEMEKFRQRQQ
;
A
#
# COMPACT_ATOMS: atom_id res chain seq x y z
N LEU A 1 0.11 -3.40 -7.27
CA LEU A 1 0.11 -4.83 -7.63
C LEU A 1 0.04 -5.68 -6.36
N PHE A 2 -0.79 -6.71 -6.35
CA PHE A 2 -0.78 -7.78 -5.36
C PHE A 2 -0.37 -9.07 -6.06
N THR A 3 0.70 -9.68 -5.62
CA THR A 3 1.23 -10.95 -6.13
C THR A 3 1.21 -11.96 -5.00
N PHE A 4 0.76 -13.18 -5.25
CA PHE A 4 0.66 -14.23 -4.22
C PHE A 4 1.03 -15.60 -4.78
N SER A 5 1.53 -16.47 -3.91
CA SER A 5 1.80 -17.88 -4.16
C SER A 5 1.85 -18.63 -2.82
N ASN A 6 1.41 -19.88 -2.77
CA ASN A 6 1.49 -20.73 -1.56
C ASN A 6 0.98 -20.06 -0.27
N ASN A 7 -0.17 -19.38 -0.35
CA ASN A 7 -0.81 -18.68 0.77
C ASN A 7 -0.05 -17.45 1.31
N VAL A 8 1.00 -17.03 0.69
CA VAL A 8 1.69 -15.77 1.01
C VAL A 8 1.63 -14.81 -0.16
N GLY A 9 1.59 -13.54 0.11
CA GLY A 9 1.50 -12.51 -0.91
C GLY A 9 2.23 -11.24 -0.53
N LYS A 10 2.54 -10.44 -1.56
CA LYS A 10 3.22 -9.16 -1.43
C LYS A 10 2.42 -8.06 -2.13
N ILE A 11 2.23 -6.96 -1.44
CA ILE A 11 1.62 -5.76 -2.02
C ILE A 11 2.75 -4.82 -2.47
N THR A 12 2.83 -4.61 -3.77
CA THR A 12 3.78 -3.66 -4.36
C THR A 12 3.03 -2.44 -4.85
N THR A 13 3.40 -1.26 -4.36
CA THR A 13 2.84 0.01 -4.81
C THR A 13 3.77 0.63 -5.84
N GLU A 14 3.38 0.58 -7.10
CA GLU A 14 4.03 1.33 -8.17
C GLU A 14 3.43 2.74 -8.18
N ARG A 15 4.24 3.75 -7.94
CA ARG A 15 3.84 5.12 -8.23
C ARG A 15 4.01 5.34 -9.73
N PRO A 16 3.02 5.93 -10.42
CA PRO A 16 3.25 6.35 -11.80
C PRO A 16 4.49 7.23 -11.82
N ASP A 17 5.44 6.84 -12.66
CA ASP A 17 6.60 7.68 -12.93
C ASP A 17 6.06 8.91 -13.69
N PHE A 18 5.80 9.97 -12.97
CA PHE A 18 5.61 11.28 -13.57
C PHE A 18 6.98 11.67 -14.13
N GLY A 19 7.34 11.05 -15.25
CA GLY A 19 8.53 11.35 -16.02
C GLY A 19 8.63 12.85 -16.16
N GLY A 20 9.77 13.40 -15.75
CA GLY A 20 10.02 14.82 -15.72
C GLY A 20 9.56 15.47 -17.02
N GLY A 21 8.54 16.29 -16.91
CA GLY A 21 8.00 17.01 -18.05
C GLY A 21 9.14 17.67 -18.80
N ARG A 22 9.34 17.24 -20.04
CA ARG A 22 10.15 17.97 -21.02
C ARG A 22 9.67 19.41 -20.97
N GLY A 23 10.49 20.30 -20.43
CA GLY A 23 10.24 21.73 -20.41
C GLY A 23 10.03 22.22 -21.83
N GLY A 24 8.77 22.43 -22.21
CA GLY A 24 8.42 23.26 -23.36
C GLY A 24 8.94 24.64 -23.07
N GLY A 25 9.96 25.06 -23.80
CA GLY A 25 10.54 26.39 -23.74
C GLY A 25 9.48 27.43 -24.06
N ARG A 26 8.91 28.06 -23.05
CA ARG A 26 8.27 29.36 -23.18
C ARG A 26 9.32 30.40 -22.86
N GLN A 27 9.73 31.16 -23.89
CA GLN A 27 10.49 32.38 -23.76
C GLN A 27 9.80 33.27 -22.73
N ARG A 28 10.52 33.57 -21.63
CA ARG A 28 10.12 34.60 -20.67
C ARG A 28 10.66 35.95 -21.14
N PRO A 29 9.86 37.02 -21.09
CA PRO A 29 10.36 38.38 -21.27
C PRO A 29 11.35 38.72 -20.16
N GLN A 30 12.36 39.46 -20.56
CA GLN A 30 13.42 40.01 -19.71
C GLN A 30 12.83 41.10 -18.83
N GLY A 31 12.95 40.96 -17.51
CA GLY A 31 12.50 41.96 -16.54
C GLY A 31 12.74 41.54 -15.10
N ASP A 32 13.65 42.24 -14.49
CA ASP A 32 13.84 42.51 -13.05
C ASP A 32 14.53 41.47 -12.17
N THR A 33 15.75 41.85 -11.79
CA THR A 33 16.64 41.23 -10.83
C THR A 33 16.43 41.83 -9.45
N SER A 34 15.65 41.21 -8.59
CA SER A 34 15.82 41.37 -7.14
C SER A 34 15.13 40.26 -6.34
N ALA A 35 15.83 39.76 -5.29
CA ALA A 35 15.43 38.77 -4.31
C ALA A 35 15.60 37.29 -4.70
N ARG A 36 16.86 36.86 -4.79
CA ARG A 36 17.21 35.44 -4.62
C ARG A 36 17.28 35.06 -3.14
N GLY A 37 16.17 34.60 -2.56
CA GLY A 37 16.21 33.81 -1.35
C GLY A 37 16.67 32.37 -1.71
N PRO A 38 17.48 31.69 -0.88
CA PRO A 38 17.90 30.35 -1.17
C PRO A 38 16.68 29.39 -1.16
N ARG A 39 16.28 28.92 -2.34
CA ARG A 39 15.30 27.85 -2.46
C ARG A 39 15.95 26.59 -1.87
N ARG A 40 15.76 26.37 -0.57
CA ARG A 40 16.02 25.08 0.04
C ARG A 40 15.19 24.04 -0.73
N GLY A 41 15.90 23.26 -1.53
CA GLY A 41 15.33 22.19 -2.32
C GLY A 41 14.58 21.21 -1.40
N ARG A 42 13.29 21.10 -1.62
CA ARG A 42 12.41 20.10 -1.01
C ARG A 42 12.65 18.73 -1.67
N MET A 43 13.95 18.40 -1.85
CA MET A 43 14.41 17.10 -2.35
C MET A 43 14.73 16.23 -1.14
N GLY A 44 13.87 15.39 -0.71
CA GLY A 44 14.24 14.44 0.33
C GLY A 44 13.11 13.56 0.84
N ALA A 45 11.90 14.06 0.93
CA ALA A 45 10.80 13.28 1.51
C ALA A 45 10.24 12.18 0.59
N GLY A 46 10.51 12.25 -0.70
CA GLY A 46 10.00 11.27 -1.69
C GLY A 46 10.86 10.03 -1.88
N MET A 47 12.15 10.11 -1.57
CA MET A 47 13.11 9.02 -1.83
C MET A 47 13.23 8.02 -0.66
N MET A 48 12.84 8.45 0.54
CA MET A 48 13.00 7.67 1.76
C MET A 48 12.00 6.52 1.97
N GLY A 49 10.90 6.51 1.24
CA GLY A 49 9.87 5.47 1.42
C GLY A 49 10.02 4.25 0.50
N ARG A 50 10.96 4.26 -0.44
CA ARG A 50 10.96 3.28 -1.55
C ARG A 50 11.61 1.94 -1.26
N GLY A 51 12.46 1.82 -0.25
CA GLY A 51 13.22 0.59 -0.02
C GLY A 51 12.97 -0.08 1.33
N ASN A 52 12.42 0.65 2.29
CA ASN A 52 12.43 0.21 3.68
C ASN A 52 11.08 -0.24 4.21
N ASN A 53 10.01 -0.07 3.44
CA ASN A 53 8.67 -0.52 3.80
C ASN A 53 8.15 -1.49 2.74
N ALA A 54 7.74 -2.66 3.18
CA ALA A 54 7.02 -3.63 2.36
C ALA A 54 5.79 -4.12 3.11
N GLN A 55 4.77 -4.52 2.38
CA GLN A 55 3.57 -5.11 2.94
C GLN A 55 3.38 -6.49 2.36
N TYR A 56 3.30 -7.47 3.23
CA TYR A 56 3.03 -8.86 2.91
C TYR A 56 1.67 -9.27 3.45
N VAL A 57 1.18 -10.39 2.98
CA VAL A 57 -0.13 -10.93 3.36
C VAL A 57 0.01 -12.43 3.56
N ASP A 58 -0.30 -12.90 4.74
CA ASP A 58 -0.51 -14.32 5.04
C ASP A 58 -1.98 -14.64 4.80
N LEU A 59 -2.26 -15.28 3.67
CA LEU A 59 -3.62 -15.66 3.28
C LEU A 59 -4.15 -16.86 4.09
N ALA A 60 -3.25 -17.73 4.58
CA ALA A 60 -3.62 -18.87 5.39
C ALA A 60 -4.09 -18.44 6.78
N ASN A 61 -3.32 -17.60 7.44
CA ASN A 61 -3.63 -17.09 8.77
C ASN A 61 -4.43 -15.78 8.74
N LYS A 62 -4.75 -15.26 7.55
CA LYS A 62 -5.51 -14.02 7.33
C LYS A 62 -4.89 -12.82 8.05
N LYS A 63 -3.61 -12.58 7.79
CA LYS A 63 -2.84 -11.49 8.39
C LYS A 63 -2.21 -10.58 7.35
N TYR A 64 -2.19 -9.29 7.67
CA TYR A 64 -1.32 -8.32 7.00
C TYR A 64 -0.03 -8.19 7.80
N GLU A 65 1.09 -8.17 7.10
CA GLU A 65 2.41 -8.04 7.68
C GLU A 65 3.08 -6.80 7.12
N GLN A 66 3.40 -5.86 7.99
CA GLN A 66 4.11 -4.63 7.61
C GLN A 66 5.57 -4.77 7.98
N VAL A 67 6.43 -4.74 6.98
CA VAL A 67 7.88 -4.85 7.14
C VAL A 67 8.53 -3.49 7.04
N PHE A 68 9.51 -3.26 7.89
CA PHE A 68 10.38 -2.10 7.88
C PHE A 68 11.83 -2.53 8.10
N SER A 69 12.73 -2.06 7.23
CA SER A 69 14.17 -2.25 7.41
C SER A 69 14.84 -0.93 7.78
N THR A 70 15.76 -0.97 8.74
CA THR A 70 16.55 0.20 9.15
C THR A 70 17.53 0.63 8.05
N PHE A 71 18.07 1.84 8.18
CA PHE A 71 19.03 2.41 7.22
C PHE A 71 20.48 2.11 7.63
N GLY A 72 21.39 2.09 6.67
CA GLY A 72 22.84 1.93 6.89
C GLY A 72 23.33 0.50 6.72
N ASP A 73 24.58 0.24 7.11
CA ASP A 73 25.27 -1.01 6.84
C ASP A 73 24.79 -2.18 7.72
N ASN A 74 24.39 -1.89 8.95
CA ASN A 74 23.82 -2.86 9.89
C ASN A 74 22.29 -2.87 9.79
N LYS A 75 21.74 -3.23 8.63
CA LYS A 75 20.29 -3.30 8.42
C LYS A 75 19.66 -4.38 9.30
N LYS A 76 18.69 -3.96 10.10
CA LYS A 76 17.77 -4.87 10.79
C LYS A 76 16.41 -4.77 10.15
N THR A 77 15.72 -5.88 10.05
CA THR A 77 14.38 -5.96 9.49
C THR A 77 13.41 -6.34 10.57
N TYR A 78 12.36 -5.55 10.71
CA TYR A 78 11.28 -5.74 11.68
C TYR A 78 9.96 -5.91 10.95
N TYR A 79 9.03 -6.66 11.55
CA TYR A 79 7.67 -6.73 11.03
C TYR A 79 6.63 -6.70 12.15
N THR A 80 5.45 -6.24 11.78
CA THR A 80 4.25 -6.31 12.62
C THR A 80 3.18 -7.09 11.89
N GLU A 81 2.34 -7.78 12.64
CA GLU A 81 1.16 -8.48 12.14
C GLU A 81 -0.12 -7.73 12.53
N GLU A 82 -1.11 -7.80 11.66
CA GLU A 82 -2.44 -7.28 11.87
C GLU A 82 -3.46 -8.25 11.27
N ASP A 83 -4.42 -8.71 12.05
CA ASP A 83 -5.43 -9.63 11.56
C ASP A 83 -6.33 -8.98 10.50
N PHE A 84 -6.86 -9.77 9.57
CA PHE A 84 -7.90 -9.31 8.66
C PHE A 84 -9.13 -8.89 9.46
N ILE A 85 -9.60 -7.69 9.20
CA ILE A 85 -10.83 -7.17 9.79
C ILE A 85 -11.96 -7.40 8.78
N VAL A 86 -12.89 -8.29 9.15
CA VAL A 86 -14.15 -8.45 8.44
C VAL A 86 -15.17 -7.52 9.07
N THR A 87 -15.71 -6.62 8.28
CA THR A 87 -16.60 -5.58 8.80
C THR A 87 -18.02 -6.12 8.97
N ALA A 88 -18.50 -6.12 10.21
CA ALA A 88 -19.86 -6.57 10.54
C ALA A 88 -20.94 -5.61 9.99
N ASP A 89 -20.68 -4.31 9.98
CA ASP A 89 -21.62 -3.26 9.53
C ASP A 89 -21.59 -3.09 7.99
N THR A 90 -21.68 -4.20 7.29
CA THR A 90 -21.74 -4.21 5.83
C THR A 90 -23.18 -4.09 5.37
N LYS A 91 -23.49 -3.08 4.57
CA LYS A 91 -24.77 -2.94 3.90
C LYS A 91 -24.67 -3.55 2.50
N PRO A 92 -25.13 -4.79 2.30
CA PRO A 92 -25.12 -5.43 0.99
C PRO A 92 -26.11 -4.75 0.04
N SER A 93 -25.88 -4.91 -1.25
CA SER A 93 -26.76 -4.43 -2.30
C SER A 93 -26.86 -5.50 -3.40
N ASP A 94 -28.02 -5.62 -4.01
CA ASP A 94 -28.25 -6.54 -5.13
C ASP A 94 -27.59 -6.10 -6.44
N LYS A 95 -26.93 -4.94 -6.44
CA LYS A 95 -26.22 -4.46 -7.62
C LYS A 95 -24.99 -5.30 -7.90
N THR A 96 -24.82 -5.67 -9.16
CA THR A 96 -23.68 -6.40 -9.66
C THR A 96 -22.94 -5.61 -10.73
N LYS A 97 -21.64 -5.86 -10.85
CA LYS A 97 -20.76 -5.26 -11.87
C LYS A 97 -19.63 -6.23 -12.22
N LYS A 98 -19.22 -6.28 -13.47
CA LYS A 98 -18.02 -7.02 -13.86
C LYS A 98 -16.77 -6.17 -13.67
N ILE A 99 -15.77 -6.71 -12.94
CA ILE A 99 -14.47 -6.10 -12.73
C ILE A 99 -13.40 -7.17 -12.95
N ALA A 100 -12.42 -6.89 -13.79
CA ALA A 100 -11.31 -7.78 -14.13
C ALA A 100 -11.77 -9.21 -14.49
N GLY A 101 -12.94 -9.35 -15.14
CA GLY A 101 -13.52 -10.64 -15.55
C GLY A 101 -14.45 -11.31 -14.54
N TYR A 102 -14.49 -10.85 -13.29
CA TYR A 102 -15.30 -11.43 -12.22
C TYR A 102 -16.61 -10.65 -12.02
N THR A 103 -17.68 -11.37 -11.67
CA THR A 103 -18.94 -10.75 -11.24
C THR A 103 -18.81 -10.32 -9.79
N CYS A 104 -18.87 -9.03 -9.55
CA CYS A 104 -18.75 -8.45 -8.22
C CYS A 104 -20.11 -7.99 -7.70
N LYS A 105 -20.34 -8.20 -6.41
CA LYS A 105 -21.47 -7.64 -5.63
C LYS A 105 -21.04 -6.34 -4.99
N LYS A 106 -21.99 -5.44 -4.80
CA LYS A 106 -21.77 -4.15 -4.14
C LYS A 106 -22.04 -4.28 -2.63
N ALA A 107 -21.19 -3.65 -1.85
CA ALA A 107 -21.44 -3.40 -0.43
C ALA A 107 -21.03 -1.96 -0.07
N THR A 108 -21.61 -1.44 1.01
CA THR A 108 -21.17 -0.19 1.61
C THR A 108 -20.63 -0.48 3.00
N ILE A 109 -19.42 0.00 3.28
CA ILE A 109 -18.70 -0.25 4.52
C ILE A 109 -18.29 1.09 5.13
N GLN A 110 -18.61 1.27 6.41
CA GLN A 110 -18.07 2.37 7.20
C GLN A 110 -16.71 1.97 7.77
N LEU A 111 -15.66 2.71 7.41
CA LEU A 111 -14.33 2.52 7.95
C LEU A 111 -13.83 3.83 8.55
N LYS A 112 -13.77 3.90 9.89
CA LYS A 112 -13.51 5.14 10.64
C LYS A 112 -14.52 6.22 10.24
N ASP A 113 -14.01 7.38 9.82
CA ASP A 113 -14.85 8.55 9.46
C ASP A 113 -15.22 8.57 7.96
N ASP A 114 -14.94 7.50 7.21
CA ASP A 114 -15.16 7.44 5.77
C ASP A 114 -16.08 6.27 5.38
N THR A 115 -16.95 6.51 4.41
CA THR A 115 -17.86 5.52 3.86
C THR A 115 -17.35 5.04 2.51
N TYR A 116 -17.09 3.74 2.41
CA TYR A 116 -16.59 3.11 1.19
C TYR A 116 -17.71 2.37 0.44
N THR A 117 -17.77 2.59 -0.86
CA THR A 117 -18.46 1.70 -1.78
C THR A 117 -17.47 0.61 -2.21
N VAL A 118 -17.78 -0.64 -1.88
CA VAL A 118 -16.91 -1.79 -2.14
C VAL A 118 -17.57 -2.71 -3.15
N TRP A 119 -16.77 -3.21 -4.10
CA TRP A 119 -17.15 -4.25 -5.05
C TRP A 119 -16.26 -5.46 -4.83
N TYR A 120 -16.86 -6.60 -4.52
CA TYR A 120 -16.17 -7.82 -4.17
C TYR A 120 -16.74 -9.04 -4.88
N THR A 121 -15.91 -10.06 -5.05
CA THR A 121 -16.29 -11.37 -5.56
C THR A 121 -15.99 -12.45 -4.54
N THR A 122 -16.71 -13.56 -4.61
CA THR A 122 -16.45 -14.79 -3.85
C THR A 122 -15.96 -15.93 -4.75
N ASP A 123 -15.68 -15.65 -6.02
CA ASP A 123 -15.27 -16.63 -7.03
C ASP A 123 -13.77 -16.93 -7.00
N LEU A 124 -13.04 -16.27 -6.10
CA LEU A 124 -11.60 -16.49 -5.91
C LEU A 124 -11.35 -17.36 -4.66
N PRO A 125 -10.34 -18.27 -4.67
CA PRO A 125 -10.14 -19.26 -3.62
C PRO A 125 -9.42 -18.73 -2.37
N PHE A 126 -9.40 -17.41 -2.17
CA PHE A 126 -8.79 -16.74 -1.03
C PHE A 126 -9.59 -15.51 -0.62
N SER A 127 -9.24 -14.92 0.52
CA SER A 127 -9.82 -13.67 0.98
C SER A 127 -8.78 -12.56 0.93
N PHE A 128 -9.14 -11.40 0.39
CA PHE A 128 -8.20 -10.30 0.30
C PHE A 128 -8.91 -8.94 0.15
N SER A 129 -8.37 -7.93 0.82
CA SER A 129 -8.68 -6.53 0.55
C SER A 129 -7.38 -5.72 0.56
N PRO A 130 -7.15 -4.80 -0.40
CA PRO A 130 -5.99 -3.91 -0.39
C PRO A 130 -5.96 -2.96 0.82
N VAL A 131 -7.07 -2.79 1.51
CA VAL A 131 -7.20 -1.98 2.73
C VAL A 131 -7.85 -2.83 3.80
N ASN A 132 -7.17 -3.00 4.94
CA ASN A 132 -7.72 -3.71 6.07
C ASN A 132 -8.98 -3.00 6.61
N GLY A 133 -9.99 -3.77 6.95
CA GLY A 133 -11.31 -3.26 7.36
C GLY A 133 -12.31 -3.02 6.22
N LEU A 134 -11.93 -3.28 4.96
CA LEU A 134 -12.87 -3.24 3.83
C LEU A 134 -13.30 -4.62 3.33
N LEU A 135 -13.10 -5.66 4.12
CA LEU A 135 -13.50 -7.02 3.78
C LEU A 135 -14.96 -7.27 4.21
N PRO A 136 -15.91 -7.42 3.28
CA PRO A 136 -17.34 -7.56 3.60
C PRO A 136 -17.73 -8.96 4.07
N ALA A 137 -16.90 -9.97 3.81
CA ALA A 137 -17.14 -11.35 4.21
C ALA A 137 -15.81 -12.14 4.25
N ASN A 138 -15.79 -13.24 5.00
CA ASN A 138 -14.60 -14.07 5.21
C ASN A 138 -14.03 -14.74 3.93
N ASN A 139 -14.83 -14.85 2.88
CA ASN A 139 -14.45 -15.47 1.60
C ASN A 139 -14.52 -14.46 0.44
N ALA A 140 -14.39 -13.17 0.75
CA ALA A 140 -14.49 -12.12 -0.25
C ALA A 140 -13.12 -11.65 -0.72
N VAL A 141 -13.03 -11.32 -2.00
CA VAL A 141 -11.90 -10.57 -2.58
C VAL A 141 -12.43 -9.24 -3.08
N VAL A 142 -11.90 -8.15 -2.53
CA VAL A 142 -12.28 -6.80 -2.91
C VAL A 142 -11.52 -6.39 -4.17
N LEU A 143 -12.24 -6.20 -5.26
CA LEU A 143 -11.68 -5.80 -6.55
C LEU A 143 -11.81 -4.29 -6.82
N SER A 144 -12.71 -3.59 -6.12
CA SER A 144 -12.77 -2.13 -6.16
C SER A 144 -13.30 -1.60 -4.84
N ALA A 145 -12.75 -0.47 -4.40
CA ALA A 145 -13.31 0.32 -3.32
C ALA A 145 -13.12 1.81 -3.61
N GLU A 146 -14.14 2.58 -3.26
CA GLU A 146 -14.18 4.02 -3.45
C GLU A 146 -14.68 4.68 -2.17
N GLY A 147 -13.87 5.51 -1.59
CA GLY A 147 -14.15 6.39 -0.46
C GLY A 147 -13.93 7.85 -0.85
N SER A 148 -14.03 8.76 0.10
CA SER A 148 -13.90 10.20 -0.14
C SER A 148 -12.50 10.62 -0.61
N ASN A 149 -11.46 9.96 -0.11
CA ASN A 149 -10.06 10.36 -0.35
C ASN A 149 -9.22 9.29 -1.06
N ARG A 150 -9.75 8.08 -1.19
CA ARG A 150 -9.02 6.95 -1.78
C ARG A 150 -9.96 6.10 -2.61
N ALA A 151 -9.47 5.72 -3.77
CA ALA A 151 -10.14 4.74 -4.61
C ALA A 151 -9.11 3.78 -5.21
N PHE A 152 -9.52 2.54 -5.40
CA PHE A 152 -8.77 1.57 -6.20
C PHE A 152 -9.73 0.69 -6.98
N THR A 153 -9.26 0.17 -8.09
CA THR A 153 -9.99 -0.81 -8.90
C THR A 153 -8.97 -1.75 -9.54
N ALA A 154 -9.20 -3.05 -9.42
CA ALA A 154 -8.39 -4.05 -10.10
C ALA A 154 -8.53 -3.90 -11.62
N LYS A 155 -7.41 -3.76 -12.32
CA LYS A 155 -7.38 -3.72 -13.78
C LYS A 155 -7.46 -5.11 -14.39
N SER A 156 -6.80 -6.08 -13.78
CA SER A 156 -6.77 -7.47 -14.19
C SER A 156 -6.49 -8.38 -13.01
N VAL A 157 -6.92 -9.62 -13.12
CA VAL A 157 -6.59 -10.71 -12.20
C VAL A 157 -6.00 -11.84 -13.04
N SER A 158 -4.85 -12.37 -12.62
CA SER A 158 -4.22 -13.53 -13.25
C SER A 158 -3.93 -14.57 -12.18
N LEU A 159 -4.35 -15.81 -12.43
CA LEU A 159 -4.09 -16.97 -11.56
C LEU A 159 -2.96 -17.84 -12.11
N LYS A 160 -2.13 -17.30 -13.01
CA LYS A 160 -0.96 -18.03 -13.50
C LYS A 160 0.04 -18.23 -12.36
N PRO A 161 0.73 -19.38 -12.31
CA PRO A 161 1.78 -19.59 -11.33
C PRO A 161 2.84 -18.49 -11.37
N VAL A 162 3.26 -18.06 -10.19
CA VAL A 162 4.33 -17.06 -10.02
C VAL A 162 5.53 -17.76 -9.41
N THR A 163 6.69 -17.57 -10.01
CA THR A 163 7.97 -18.16 -9.55
C THR A 163 8.73 -17.27 -8.60
N ASP A 164 8.12 -16.19 -8.14
CA ASP A 164 8.79 -15.21 -7.28
C ASP A 164 9.01 -15.78 -5.87
N THR A 165 10.27 -15.98 -5.52
CA THR A 165 10.69 -16.48 -4.20
C THR A 165 10.65 -15.41 -3.10
N GLU A 166 10.37 -14.15 -3.44
CA GLU A 166 10.38 -13.01 -2.51
C GLU A 166 8.98 -12.62 -2.00
N LEU A 167 8.00 -13.53 -2.06
CA LEU A 167 6.63 -13.26 -1.62
C LEU A 167 6.43 -13.42 -0.11
N GLY A 168 7.36 -14.07 0.57
CA GLY A 168 7.34 -14.23 2.03
C GLY A 168 8.13 -13.16 2.77
N LEU A 169 7.99 -13.15 4.09
CA LEU A 169 8.80 -12.29 4.96
C LEU A 169 10.31 -12.50 4.71
N PRO A 170 11.11 -11.43 4.73
CA PRO A 170 12.55 -11.54 4.64
C PRO A 170 13.12 -12.41 5.75
N ALA A 171 14.11 -13.24 5.43
CA ALA A 171 14.81 -14.06 6.41
C ALA A 171 15.44 -13.19 7.50
N GLY A 172 15.28 -13.60 8.78
CA GLY A 172 15.79 -12.85 9.92
C GLY A 172 14.97 -11.61 10.31
N ALA A 173 13.76 -11.45 9.77
CA ALA A 173 12.86 -10.39 10.21
C ALA A 173 12.39 -10.68 11.65
N GLU A 174 12.46 -9.67 12.52
CA GLU A 174 12.09 -9.74 13.93
C GLU A 174 10.66 -9.20 14.11
N LYS A 175 9.81 -9.99 14.79
CA LYS A 175 8.45 -9.56 15.10
C LYS A 175 8.47 -8.55 16.24
N VAL A 176 7.79 -7.43 16.02
CA VAL A 176 7.64 -6.37 17.03
C VAL A 176 6.19 -5.91 17.13
N SER A 177 5.86 -5.25 18.23
CA SER A 177 4.54 -4.62 18.39
C SER A 177 4.38 -3.40 17.47
N GLN A 178 3.14 -2.97 17.26
CA GLN A 178 2.85 -1.75 16.50
C GLN A 178 3.47 -0.49 17.14
N GLU A 179 3.58 -0.47 18.47
CA GLU A 179 4.18 0.63 19.19
C GLU A 179 5.70 0.65 19.02
N GLU A 180 6.36 -0.48 19.18
CA GLU A 180 7.80 -0.64 18.93
C GLU A 180 8.15 -0.27 17.48
N MET A 181 7.38 -0.73 16.52
CA MET A 181 7.57 -0.37 15.12
C MET A 181 7.50 1.15 14.90
N ARG A 182 6.55 1.84 15.54
CA ARG A 182 6.46 3.31 15.46
C ARG A 182 7.68 3.98 16.06
N ASN A 183 8.17 3.49 17.19
CA ASN A 183 9.36 4.02 17.86
C ASN A 183 10.61 3.79 17.01
N ILE A 184 10.80 2.59 16.46
CA ILE A 184 11.91 2.26 15.56
C ILE A 184 11.91 3.20 14.35
N ARG A 185 10.78 3.35 13.68
CA ARG A 185 10.65 4.26 12.52
C ARG A 185 10.98 5.71 12.88
N ARG A 186 10.50 6.19 14.03
CA ARG A 186 10.79 7.54 14.49
C ARG A 186 12.28 7.75 14.72
N THR A 187 12.93 6.84 15.45
CA THR A 187 14.37 6.89 15.73
C THR A 187 15.20 6.85 14.45
N GLU A 188 14.86 6.00 13.50
CA GLU A 188 15.56 5.92 12.22
C GLU A 188 15.40 7.21 11.39
N MET A 189 14.23 7.82 11.41
CA MET A 189 13.99 9.10 10.74
C MET A 189 14.77 10.25 11.39
N GLU A 190 14.92 10.25 12.71
CA GLU A 190 15.74 11.24 13.44
C GLU A 190 17.23 11.08 13.09
N LYS A 191 17.77 9.87 13.12
CA LYS A 191 19.13 9.57 12.69
C LYS A 191 19.41 10.03 11.26
N PHE A 192 18.45 9.81 10.36
CA PHE A 192 18.59 10.24 8.98
C PHE A 192 18.63 11.78 8.86
N ARG A 193 17.79 12.50 9.58
CA ARG A 193 17.80 13.98 9.59
C ARG A 193 19.13 14.54 10.10
N GLN A 194 19.71 13.91 11.12
CA GLN A 194 21.00 14.33 11.68
C GLN A 194 22.16 14.15 10.69
N ARG A 195 22.12 13.11 9.85
CA ARG A 195 23.15 12.85 8.81
C ARG A 195 23.09 13.84 7.62
N GLN A 196 22.02 14.61 7.49
CA GLN A 196 21.85 15.57 6.39
C GLN A 196 22.17 17.03 6.82
N GLN A 197 22.53 17.23 8.09
CA GLN A 197 23.01 18.51 8.63
C GLN A 197 24.54 18.57 8.64
#